data_290a24bd071f6e071372a8edbfa531ac
#
_entry.id   290a24bd071f6e071372a8edbfa531ac
#
_cell.length_a   1.000
_cell.length_b   1.000
_cell.length_c   1.000
_cell.angle_alpha   90.00
_cell.angle_beta   90.00
_cell.angle_gamma   90.00
#
_symmetry.space_group_name_H-M   'P 1'
#
loop_
_entity.id
_entity.type
_entity.pdbx_description
1 polymer ?
#
loop_
_entity_poly.entity_id
_entity_poly.type
_entity_poly.pdbx_seq_one_letter_code
_entity_poly.pdbx_strand_id
1 'polypeptide(L)'
;MTSINIPLGITEIEFHTFSECSSLTSIDIPSSVTKIGEGAFAGCSGLTSVEIPSGVTVIGRQTFADCSSLTSVNIPIDFYFLGPYAFENCTELTSIYMYSTEFLTIGFIGEDAFKGCNANNCTVYVPKGTLDAYSKSKFNYFKNIVEFEATSINKTTSNGVKEISRYNSNGQQLTTPIKGINIIKYSDGSIRKVIVK
;
A
#
# COMPACT_ATOMS: atom_id res chain seq x y z
N MET A 1 -17.93 -14.21 3.21
CA MET A 1 -18.13 -12.75 3.05
C MET A 1 -16.96 -12.24 2.22
N THR A 2 -17.18 -11.81 1.00
CA THR A 2 -16.11 -11.52 0.03
C THR A 2 -15.68 -10.05 0.03
N SER A 3 -16.48 -9.15 0.57
CA SER A 3 -16.18 -7.73 0.73
C SER A 3 -16.82 -7.17 1.99
N ILE A 4 -16.19 -6.16 2.57
CA ILE A 4 -16.66 -5.45 3.77
C ILE A 4 -16.60 -3.95 3.44
N ASN A 5 -17.65 -3.23 3.82
CA ASN A 5 -17.67 -1.77 3.75
C ASN A 5 -17.36 -1.20 5.14
N ILE A 6 -16.24 -0.51 5.25
CA ILE A 6 -15.87 0.22 6.48
C ILE A 6 -16.55 1.59 6.44
N PRO A 7 -17.33 1.99 7.47
CA PRO A 7 -17.99 3.28 7.48
C PRO A 7 -17.03 4.46 7.38
N LEU A 8 -17.42 5.49 6.64
CA LEU A 8 -16.69 6.76 6.59
C LEU A 8 -16.66 7.39 8.00
N GLY A 9 -15.50 7.95 8.39
CA GLY A 9 -15.32 8.57 9.71
C GLY A 9 -14.65 7.66 10.75
N ILE A 10 -14.48 6.38 10.46
CA ILE A 10 -13.60 5.50 11.27
C ILE A 10 -12.16 6.00 11.09
N THR A 11 -11.46 6.23 12.20
CA THR A 11 -10.06 6.71 12.21
C THR A 11 -9.04 5.62 12.54
N GLU A 12 -9.49 4.51 13.11
CA GLU A 12 -8.65 3.37 13.45
C GLU A 12 -9.39 2.06 13.15
N ILE A 13 -8.68 1.10 12.58
CA ILE A 13 -9.09 -0.31 12.53
C ILE A 13 -8.43 -0.97 13.73
N GLU A 14 -9.25 -1.41 14.65
CA GLU A 14 -8.82 -1.95 15.94
C GLU A 14 -8.13 -3.32 15.81
N PHE A 15 -7.59 -3.78 16.91
CA PHE A 15 -6.97 -5.08 17.11
C PHE A 15 -7.88 -6.23 16.62
N HIS A 16 -7.35 -7.11 15.75
CA HIS A 16 -8.01 -8.29 15.21
C HIS A 16 -9.40 -8.08 14.57
N THR A 17 -9.76 -6.87 14.17
CA THR A 17 -11.11 -6.54 13.67
C THR A 17 -11.57 -7.46 12.53
N PHE A 18 -10.71 -7.81 11.60
CA PHE A 18 -11.00 -8.69 10.45
C PHE A 18 -10.13 -9.96 10.44
N SER A 19 -9.59 -10.33 11.60
CA SER A 19 -8.74 -11.54 11.70
C SER A 19 -9.52 -12.77 11.23
N GLU A 20 -8.82 -13.68 10.52
CA GLU A 20 -9.35 -14.95 9.98
C GLU A 20 -10.51 -14.78 8.96
N CYS A 21 -10.71 -13.59 8.42
CA CYS A 21 -11.68 -13.37 7.33
C CYS A 21 -11.16 -13.97 6.01
N SER A 22 -10.94 -15.29 5.97
CA SER A 22 -10.30 -15.98 4.84
C SER A 22 -11.03 -15.87 3.50
N SER A 23 -12.33 -15.60 3.52
CA SER A 23 -13.14 -15.35 2.30
C SER A 23 -13.10 -13.89 1.82
N LEU A 24 -12.44 -12.98 2.56
CA LEU A 24 -12.33 -11.57 2.17
C LEU A 24 -11.33 -11.44 1.02
N THR A 25 -11.80 -11.05 -0.17
CA THR A 25 -10.94 -10.94 -1.36
C THR A 25 -10.46 -9.51 -1.63
N SER A 26 -11.20 -8.53 -1.14
CA SER A 26 -10.85 -7.12 -1.24
C SER A 26 -11.45 -6.34 -0.07
N ILE A 27 -10.80 -5.25 0.31
CA ILE A 27 -11.31 -4.31 1.29
C ILE A 27 -10.97 -2.88 0.87
N ASP A 28 -11.93 -1.99 1.05
CA ASP A 28 -11.75 -0.56 0.84
C ASP A 28 -11.60 0.12 2.21
N ILE A 29 -10.37 0.58 2.50
CA ILE A 29 -10.06 1.25 3.77
C ILE A 29 -10.27 2.76 3.56
N PRO A 30 -11.19 3.40 4.30
CA PRO A 30 -11.47 4.82 4.14
C PRO A 30 -10.25 5.70 4.40
N SER A 31 -10.16 6.83 3.69
CA SER A 31 -9.07 7.80 3.85
C SER A 31 -9.03 8.48 5.24
N SER A 32 -10.09 8.34 6.03
CA SER A 32 -10.14 8.77 7.44
C SER A 32 -9.30 7.90 8.38
N VAL A 33 -8.96 6.65 7.97
CA VAL A 33 -8.15 5.74 8.78
C VAL A 33 -6.71 6.20 8.82
N THR A 34 -6.19 6.36 10.03
CA THR A 34 -4.80 6.78 10.30
C THR A 34 -3.97 5.70 10.99
N LYS A 35 -4.62 4.66 11.51
CA LYS A 35 -3.96 3.55 12.18
C LYS A 35 -4.66 2.22 11.88
N ILE A 36 -3.86 1.20 11.65
CA ILE A 36 -4.32 -0.19 11.50
C ILE A 36 -3.66 -1.02 12.59
N GLY A 37 -4.48 -1.59 13.45
CA GLY A 37 -4.09 -2.27 14.67
C GLY A 37 -3.43 -3.63 14.44
N GLU A 38 -2.89 -4.20 15.52
CA GLU A 38 -2.26 -5.51 15.53
C GLU A 38 -3.25 -6.58 15.05
N GLY A 39 -2.80 -7.45 14.14
CA GLY A 39 -3.57 -8.58 13.62
C GLY A 39 -4.86 -8.20 12.90
N ALA A 40 -5.08 -6.93 12.56
CA ALA A 40 -6.37 -6.45 12.05
C ALA A 40 -6.88 -7.24 10.82
N PHE A 41 -6.00 -7.76 10.00
CA PHE A 41 -6.29 -8.58 8.81
C PHE A 41 -5.52 -9.92 8.83
N ALA A 42 -5.02 -10.35 9.99
CA ALA A 42 -4.28 -11.61 10.08
C ALA A 42 -5.17 -12.78 9.63
N GLY A 43 -4.63 -13.68 8.81
CA GLY A 43 -5.37 -14.83 8.29
C GLY A 43 -6.40 -14.50 7.21
N CYS A 44 -6.43 -13.27 6.66
CA CYS A 44 -7.24 -12.94 5.49
C CYS A 44 -6.63 -13.56 4.22
N SER A 45 -6.58 -14.90 4.18
CA SER A 45 -5.86 -15.65 3.14
C SER A 45 -6.41 -15.46 1.72
N GLY A 46 -7.66 -15.02 1.58
CA GLY A 46 -8.27 -14.68 0.29
C GLY A 46 -7.97 -13.26 -0.22
N LEU A 47 -7.37 -12.39 0.63
CA LEU A 47 -7.13 -10.99 0.28
C LEU A 47 -6.04 -10.87 -0.78
N THR A 48 -6.41 -10.39 -1.98
CA THR A 48 -5.50 -10.33 -3.13
C THR A 48 -4.78 -9.00 -3.25
N SER A 49 -5.40 -7.93 -2.76
CA SER A 49 -4.82 -6.58 -2.75
C SER A 49 -5.38 -5.76 -1.61
N VAL A 50 -4.58 -4.85 -1.09
CA VAL A 50 -5.00 -3.84 -0.11
C VAL A 50 -4.37 -2.51 -0.47
N GLU A 51 -5.18 -1.46 -0.46
CA GLU A 51 -4.73 -0.09 -0.60
C GLU A 51 -4.71 0.56 0.79
N ILE A 52 -3.50 0.84 1.29
CA ILE A 52 -3.33 1.47 2.59
C ILE A 52 -3.46 2.99 2.39
N PRO A 53 -4.42 3.66 3.05
CA PRO A 53 -4.63 5.10 2.90
C PRO A 53 -3.39 5.91 3.24
N SER A 54 -3.20 7.04 2.54
CA SER A 54 -2.03 7.90 2.73
C SER A 54 -1.90 8.50 4.13
N GLY A 55 -3.00 8.58 4.89
CA GLY A 55 -2.99 9.02 6.30
C GLY A 55 -2.53 7.96 7.30
N VAL A 56 -2.38 6.70 6.89
CA VAL A 56 -1.94 5.63 7.78
C VAL A 56 -0.46 5.77 8.06
N THR A 57 -0.12 6.05 9.31
CA THR A 57 1.26 6.19 9.78
C THR A 57 1.76 4.95 10.54
N VAL A 58 0.85 4.11 10.99
CA VAL A 58 1.14 2.91 11.79
C VAL A 58 0.44 1.69 11.23
N ILE A 59 1.21 0.66 10.93
CA ILE A 59 0.75 -0.70 10.64
C ILE A 59 1.22 -1.58 11.80
N GLY A 60 0.28 -2.15 12.55
CA GLY A 60 0.55 -2.90 13.77
C GLY A 60 1.33 -4.21 13.53
N ARG A 61 1.64 -4.89 14.63
CA ARG A 61 2.21 -6.24 14.58
C ARG A 61 1.24 -7.18 13.87
N GLN A 62 1.75 -8.08 13.03
CA GLN A 62 0.97 -9.14 12.33
C GLN A 62 -0.27 -8.64 11.59
N THR A 63 -0.35 -7.36 11.26
CA THR A 63 -1.56 -6.76 10.66
C THR A 63 -2.06 -7.51 9.43
N PHE A 64 -1.17 -7.94 8.55
CA PHE A 64 -1.45 -8.72 7.33
C PHE A 64 -0.73 -10.08 7.34
N ALA A 65 -0.43 -10.63 8.52
CA ALA A 65 0.17 -11.96 8.60
C ALA A 65 -0.78 -13.00 7.99
N ASP A 66 -0.22 -14.00 7.31
CA ASP A 66 -0.96 -15.08 6.65
C ASP A 66 -1.97 -14.62 5.58
N CYS A 67 -1.83 -13.39 5.04
CA CYS A 67 -2.54 -12.96 3.83
C CYS A 67 -1.89 -13.60 2.59
N SER A 68 -1.99 -14.92 2.48
CA SER A 68 -1.20 -15.72 1.53
C SER A 68 -1.48 -15.41 0.05
N SER A 69 -2.67 -14.91 -0.29
CA SER A 69 -3.02 -14.48 -1.66
C SER A 69 -2.66 -13.04 -1.98
N LEU A 70 -2.10 -12.27 -1.02
CA LEU A 70 -1.77 -10.86 -1.24
C LEU A 70 -0.62 -10.72 -2.24
N THR A 71 -0.89 -10.11 -3.39
CA THR A 71 0.07 -9.98 -4.50
C THR A 71 0.84 -8.67 -4.50
N SER A 72 0.24 -7.62 -3.98
CA SER A 72 0.88 -6.29 -3.93
C SER A 72 0.42 -5.48 -2.74
N VAL A 73 1.31 -4.58 -2.27
CA VAL A 73 1.00 -3.62 -1.23
C VAL A 73 1.65 -2.27 -1.51
N ASN A 74 0.90 -1.20 -1.24
CA ASN A 74 1.37 0.18 -1.30
C ASN A 74 1.60 0.69 0.13
N ILE A 75 2.84 1.04 0.47
CA ILE A 75 3.19 1.63 1.77
C ILE A 75 3.20 3.16 1.62
N PRO A 76 2.36 3.88 2.38
CA PRO A 76 2.18 5.33 2.22
C PRO A 76 3.44 6.15 2.46
N ILE A 77 3.43 7.41 1.96
CA ILE A 77 4.58 8.33 2.09
C ILE A 77 4.86 8.73 3.54
N ASP A 78 3.82 8.93 4.33
CA ASP A 78 3.91 9.39 5.73
C ASP A 78 4.00 8.24 6.74
N PHE A 79 4.27 7.06 6.25
CA PHE A 79 4.43 5.85 7.04
C PHE A 79 5.60 5.98 8.04
N TYR A 80 5.32 5.66 9.30
CA TYR A 80 6.28 5.79 10.39
C TYR A 80 6.63 4.45 11.05
N PHE A 81 5.67 3.53 11.19
CA PHE A 81 5.86 2.29 11.94
C PHE A 81 5.27 1.08 11.23
N LEU A 82 6.12 0.09 10.95
CA LEU A 82 5.74 -1.24 10.52
C LEU A 82 6.06 -2.24 11.62
N GLY A 83 5.02 -2.82 12.18
CA GLY A 83 5.16 -3.76 13.30
C GLY A 83 5.90 -5.05 12.91
N PRO A 84 6.42 -5.79 13.90
CA PRO A 84 6.98 -7.11 13.67
C PRO A 84 5.97 -8.04 12.98
N TYR A 85 6.44 -8.86 12.05
CA TYR A 85 5.63 -9.85 11.34
C TYR A 85 4.44 -9.27 10.55
N ALA A 86 4.44 -7.97 10.24
CA ALA A 86 3.29 -7.27 9.65
C ALA A 86 2.77 -7.91 8.35
N PHE A 87 3.65 -8.51 7.55
CA PHE A 87 3.37 -9.25 6.32
C PHE A 87 3.96 -10.67 6.35
N GLU A 88 4.03 -11.28 7.54
CA GLU A 88 4.52 -12.65 7.67
C GLU A 88 3.67 -13.58 6.80
N ASN A 89 4.32 -14.51 6.08
CA ASN A 89 3.68 -15.52 5.23
C ASN A 89 2.76 -14.96 4.10
N CYS A 90 2.98 -13.72 3.64
CA CYS A 90 2.36 -13.25 2.40
C CYS A 90 3.11 -13.88 1.21
N THR A 91 2.84 -15.17 0.95
CA THR A 91 3.65 -16.00 0.03
C THR A 91 3.54 -15.62 -1.43
N GLU A 92 2.38 -15.04 -1.85
CA GLU A 92 2.14 -14.57 -3.22
C GLU A 92 2.56 -13.10 -3.44
N LEU A 93 3.20 -12.47 -2.43
CA LEU A 93 3.60 -11.07 -2.55
C LEU A 93 4.73 -10.91 -3.57
N THR A 94 4.43 -10.21 -4.67
CA THR A 94 5.36 -9.97 -5.79
C THR A 94 5.79 -8.51 -5.91
N SER A 95 5.07 -7.59 -5.28
CA SER A 95 5.32 -6.15 -5.42
C SER A 95 5.06 -5.39 -4.13
N ILE A 96 6.05 -4.60 -3.69
CA ILE A 96 5.92 -3.67 -2.57
C ILE A 96 6.28 -2.28 -3.10
N TYR A 97 5.36 -1.31 -3.02
CA TYR A 97 5.60 0.06 -3.42
C TYR A 97 5.83 0.94 -2.20
N MET A 98 7.01 1.53 -2.11
CA MET A 98 7.39 2.48 -1.07
C MET A 98 7.36 3.88 -1.65
N TYR A 99 6.68 4.81 -1.00
CA TYR A 99 6.59 6.19 -1.49
C TYR A 99 7.40 7.20 -0.69
N SER A 100 7.96 6.81 0.45
CA SER A 100 8.77 7.70 1.28
C SER A 100 10.12 7.98 0.61
N THR A 101 10.42 9.26 0.38
CA THR A 101 11.73 9.74 -0.08
C THR A 101 12.68 10.03 1.08
N GLU A 102 12.15 10.19 2.28
CA GLU A 102 12.91 10.48 3.49
C GLU A 102 13.04 9.21 4.33
N PHE A 103 13.96 8.36 3.94
CA PHE A 103 14.20 7.07 4.61
C PHE A 103 14.48 7.25 6.13
N LEU A 104 15.08 8.35 6.54
CA LEU A 104 15.36 8.67 7.95
C LEU A 104 14.08 8.92 8.76
N THR A 105 12.95 9.21 8.12
CA THR A 105 11.65 9.36 8.77
C THR A 105 10.85 8.05 8.83
N ILE A 106 11.29 7.00 8.14
CA ILE A 106 10.76 5.65 8.35
C ILE A 106 11.24 5.22 9.75
N GLY A 107 10.38 5.42 10.73
CA GLY A 107 10.74 5.28 12.13
C GLY A 107 11.18 3.87 12.50
N PHE A 108 10.35 2.87 12.32
CA PHE A 108 10.66 1.51 12.74
C PHE A 108 10.06 0.48 11.77
N ILE A 109 10.92 -0.41 11.26
CA ILE A 109 10.50 -1.63 10.59
C ILE A 109 10.76 -2.79 11.55
N GLY A 110 9.69 -3.44 11.93
CA GLY A 110 9.72 -4.55 12.89
C GLY A 110 10.61 -5.70 12.45
N GLU A 111 11.02 -6.49 13.43
CA GLU A 111 11.72 -7.74 13.16
C GLU A 111 10.82 -8.66 12.35
N ASP A 112 11.42 -9.31 11.36
CA ASP A 112 10.73 -10.31 10.53
C ASP A 112 9.42 -9.81 9.88
N ALA A 113 9.31 -8.49 9.61
CA ALA A 113 8.09 -7.90 9.05
C ALA A 113 7.60 -8.59 7.76
N PHE A 114 8.51 -9.18 6.99
CA PHE A 114 8.25 -9.88 5.72
C PHE A 114 8.66 -11.35 5.75
N LYS A 115 8.80 -11.96 6.93
CA LYS A 115 9.18 -13.35 7.05
C LYS A 115 8.21 -14.27 6.29
N GLY A 116 8.74 -15.22 5.54
CA GLY A 116 7.94 -16.15 4.74
C GLY A 116 7.45 -15.60 3.39
N CYS A 117 7.66 -14.28 3.11
CA CYS A 117 7.48 -13.77 1.77
C CYS A 117 8.56 -14.30 0.82
N ASN A 118 8.25 -14.40 -0.48
CA ASN A 118 9.22 -14.87 -1.47
C ASN A 118 10.24 -13.77 -1.82
N ALA A 119 11.35 -13.74 -1.07
CA ALA A 119 12.41 -12.73 -1.21
C ALA A 119 13.04 -12.65 -2.62
N ASN A 120 13.02 -13.74 -3.39
CA ASN A 120 13.60 -13.80 -4.73
C ASN A 120 12.63 -13.32 -5.82
N ASN A 121 11.33 -13.43 -5.57
CA ASN A 121 10.31 -13.12 -6.57
C ASN A 121 9.58 -11.79 -6.30
N CYS A 122 9.71 -11.26 -5.10
CA CYS A 122 9.12 -9.97 -4.74
C CYS A 122 10.06 -8.81 -5.11
N THR A 123 9.53 -7.81 -5.80
CA THR A 123 10.23 -6.57 -6.12
C THR A 123 9.78 -5.45 -5.21
N VAL A 124 10.72 -4.77 -4.58
CA VAL A 124 10.47 -3.54 -3.80
C VAL A 124 10.73 -2.35 -4.69
N TYR A 125 9.71 -1.59 -4.98
CA TYR A 125 9.78 -0.36 -5.75
C TYR A 125 9.99 0.81 -4.79
N VAL A 126 11.07 1.59 -5.00
CA VAL A 126 11.47 2.70 -4.13
C VAL A 126 11.60 3.99 -4.95
N PRO A 127 11.39 5.16 -4.36
CA PRO A 127 11.55 6.43 -5.07
C PRO A 127 12.99 6.60 -5.57
N LYS A 128 13.12 7.25 -6.75
CA LYS A 128 14.43 7.57 -7.34
C LYS A 128 15.35 8.32 -6.36
N GLY A 129 16.60 7.88 -6.28
CA GLY A 129 17.62 8.43 -5.37
C GLY A 129 17.61 7.82 -3.98
N THR A 130 16.74 6.82 -3.69
CA THR A 130 16.63 6.20 -2.36
C THR A 130 17.15 4.76 -2.30
N LEU A 131 17.57 4.18 -3.42
CA LEU A 131 17.99 2.78 -3.52
C LEU A 131 19.03 2.39 -2.48
N ASP A 132 20.05 3.22 -2.28
CA ASP A 132 21.14 2.94 -1.31
C ASP A 132 20.59 2.83 0.12
N ALA A 133 19.70 3.73 0.52
CA ALA A 133 19.10 3.74 1.84
C ALA A 133 18.21 2.49 2.08
N TYR A 134 17.35 2.15 1.10
CA TYR A 134 16.50 0.96 1.20
C TYR A 134 17.31 -0.34 1.19
N SER A 135 18.36 -0.43 0.37
CA SER A 135 19.22 -1.61 0.30
C SER A 135 20.01 -1.88 1.59
N LYS A 136 20.27 -0.85 2.38
CA LYS A 136 20.95 -0.96 3.69
C LYS A 136 19.97 -1.17 4.85
N SER A 137 18.69 -1.21 4.58
CA SER A 137 17.63 -1.38 5.57
C SER A 137 17.17 -2.83 5.70
N LYS A 138 16.11 -3.06 6.47
CA LYS A 138 15.45 -4.38 6.56
C LYS A 138 14.80 -4.84 5.24
N PHE A 139 14.65 -3.94 4.26
CA PHE A 139 14.23 -4.31 2.90
C PHE A 139 15.31 -5.08 2.13
N ASN A 140 16.57 -5.15 2.62
CA ASN A 140 17.61 -6.01 2.07
C ASN A 140 17.26 -7.52 2.11
N TYR A 141 16.19 -7.89 2.80
CA TYR A 141 15.57 -9.21 2.73
C TYR A 141 15.21 -9.57 1.29
N PHE A 142 14.72 -8.61 0.51
CA PHE A 142 14.36 -8.78 -0.88
C PHE A 142 15.56 -8.61 -1.81
N LYS A 143 15.66 -9.47 -2.84
CA LYS A 143 16.78 -9.46 -3.79
C LYS A 143 16.59 -8.42 -4.90
N ASN A 144 15.35 -8.01 -5.14
CA ASN A 144 15.01 -7.06 -6.19
C ASN A 144 14.51 -5.76 -5.54
N ILE A 145 15.36 -4.73 -5.51
CA ILE A 145 14.96 -3.37 -5.12
C ILE A 145 15.21 -2.49 -6.34
N VAL A 146 14.17 -1.81 -6.84
CA VAL A 146 14.18 -1.06 -8.09
C VAL A 146 13.67 0.36 -7.85
N GLU A 147 14.38 1.33 -8.36
CA GLU A 147 13.91 2.72 -8.35
C GLU A 147 12.82 2.97 -9.36
N PHE A 148 11.83 3.77 -8.99
CA PHE A 148 10.83 4.29 -9.88
C PHE A 148 10.70 5.81 -9.75
N GLU A 149 10.29 6.45 -10.84
CA GLU A 149 9.95 7.87 -10.80
C GLU A 149 8.62 8.03 -10.07
N ALA A 150 8.68 8.46 -8.82
CA ALA A 150 7.49 8.78 -8.03
C ALA A 150 6.80 10.08 -8.55
N THR A 151 6.78 10.24 -9.89
CA THR A 151 6.17 11.40 -10.52
C THR A 151 4.67 11.27 -10.44
N SER A 152 4.05 12.13 -9.67
CA SER A 152 2.63 12.50 -9.69
C SER A 152 1.69 11.98 -8.60
N ILE A 153 2.14 11.50 -7.45
CA ILE A 153 1.22 11.31 -6.33
C ILE A 153 0.93 12.63 -5.57
N ASN A 154 1.64 13.72 -5.88
CA ASN A 154 1.56 15.00 -5.16
C ASN A 154 0.85 16.14 -5.89
N LYS A 155 -0.15 15.90 -6.72
CA LYS A 155 -1.10 16.97 -7.06
C LYS A 155 -2.26 16.94 -6.09
N THR A 156 -2.08 17.59 -4.94
CA THR A 156 -3.19 17.93 -4.06
C THR A 156 -4.19 18.78 -4.84
N THR A 157 -5.40 18.28 -5.03
CA THR A 157 -6.50 19.13 -5.48
C THR A 157 -6.85 20.07 -4.32
N SER A 158 -7.51 21.18 -4.61
CA SER A 158 -7.87 22.22 -3.63
C SER A 158 -8.60 21.73 -2.36
N ASN A 159 -8.98 20.45 -2.30
CA ASN A 159 -9.70 19.80 -1.20
C ASN A 159 -8.89 18.72 -0.47
N GLY A 160 -7.57 18.64 -0.65
CA GLY A 160 -6.74 17.61 -0.01
C GLY A 160 -6.82 16.23 -0.67
N VAL A 161 -7.64 16.04 -1.67
CA VAL A 161 -7.81 14.78 -2.42
C VAL A 161 -6.65 14.61 -3.40
N LYS A 162 -5.93 13.47 -3.32
CA LYS A 162 -4.75 13.18 -4.16
C LYS A 162 -5.14 12.26 -5.32
N GLU A 163 -4.52 12.48 -6.49
CA GLU A 163 -4.55 11.50 -7.58
C GLU A 163 -3.69 10.29 -7.20
N ILE A 164 -4.26 9.09 -7.23
CA ILE A 164 -3.56 7.85 -6.89
C ILE A 164 -3.22 6.99 -8.09
N SER A 165 -4.00 7.08 -9.17
CA SER A 165 -3.70 6.39 -10.41
C SER A 165 -4.38 7.09 -11.60
N ARG A 166 -3.80 6.90 -12.78
CA ARG A 166 -4.30 7.45 -14.03
C ARG A 166 -4.30 6.36 -15.10
N TYR A 167 -5.33 6.36 -15.93
CA TYR A 167 -5.50 5.40 -17.02
C TYR A 167 -5.89 6.12 -18.31
N ASN A 168 -5.54 5.55 -19.46
CA ASN A 168 -6.09 6.00 -20.74
C ASN A 168 -7.51 5.44 -20.96
N SER A 169 -8.13 5.81 -22.07
CA SER A 169 -9.47 5.33 -22.45
C SER A 169 -9.54 3.81 -22.65
N ASN A 170 -8.43 3.13 -22.83
CA ASN A 170 -8.31 1.69 -23.03
C ASN A 170 -8.00 0.93 -21.72
N GLY A 171 -7.99 1.63 -20.57
CA GLY A 171 -7.72 1.03 -19.27
C GLY A 171 -6.24 0.77 -18.96
N GLN A 172 -5.32 1.21 -19.82
CA GLN A 172 -3.89 1.10 -19.53
C GLN A 172 -3.48 2.18 -18.52
N GLN A 173 -2.75 1.79 -17.50
CA GLN A 173 -2.25 2.73 -16.50
C GLN A 173 -1.19 3.66 -17.10
N LEU A 174 -1.26 4.93 -16.73
CA LEU A 174 -0.38 5.98 -17.20
C LEU A 174 0.43 6.54 -16.04
N THR A 175 1.69 6.78 -16.27
CA THR A 175 2.59 7.46 -15.32
C THR A 175 2.54 8.98 -15.46
N THR A 176 2.13 9.48 -16.63
CA THR A 176 1.99 10.91 -16.93
C THR A 176 0.70 11.19 -17.69
N PRO A 177 0.16 12.41 -17.62
CA PRO A 177 -0.97 12.78 -18.44
C PRO A 177 -0.64 12.65 -19.93
N ILE A 178 -1.51 12.02 -20.71
CA ILE A 178 -1.42 12.01 -22.16
C ILE A 178 -2.52 12.87 -22.77
N LYS A 179 -2.29 13.39 -23.97
CA LYS A 179 -3.31 14.13 -24.74
C LYS A 179 -4.53 13.25 -24.96
N GLY A 180 -5.71 13.79 -24.70
CA GLY A 180 -6.99 13.09 -24.82
C GLY A 180 -7.61 12.74 -23.47
N ILE A 181 -8.37 11.65 -23.42
CA ILE A 181 -9.10 11.24 -22.23
C ILE A 181 -8.18 10.50 -21.27
N ASN A 182 -8.11 11.01 -20.03
CA ASN A 182 -7.46 10.35 -18.91
C ASN A 182 -8.54 10.05 -17.84
N ILE A 183 -8.53 8.85 -17.31
CA ILE A 183 -9.38 8.42 -16.20
C ILE A 183 -8.51 8.42 -14.95
N ILE A 184 -8.88 9.23 -13.95
CA ILE A 184 -8.05 9.43 -12.76
C ILE A 184 -8.81 8.89 -11.55
N LYS A 185 -8.19 8.00 -10.79
CA LYS A 185 -8.64 7.55 -9.48
C LYS A 185 -7.99 8.42 -8.41
N TYR A 186 -8.78 8.86 -7.44
CA TYR A 186 -8.34 9.71 -6.34
C TYR A 186 -8.38 8.99 -4.99
N SER A 187 -7.67 9.55 -4.00
CA SER A 187 -7.57 9.00 -2.65
C SER A 187 -8.89 8.99 -1.86
N ASP A 188 -9.92 9.69 -2.31
CA ASP A 188 -11.27 9.64 -1.77
C ASP A 188 -12.14 8.55 -2.42
N GLY A 189 -11.51 7.68 -3.25
CA GLY A 189 -12.21 6.66 -4.03
C GLY A 189 -12.92 7.19 -5.29
N SER A 190 -12.96 8.51 -5.49
CA SER A 190 -13.61 9.08 -6.67
C SER A 190 -12.83 8.79 -7.95
N ILE A 191 -13.57 8.57 -9.03
CA ILE A 191 -13.01 8.41 -10.38
C ILE A 191 -13.46 9.60 -11.22
N ARG A 192 -12.51 10.28 -11.85
CA ARG A 192 -12.81 11.43 -12.72
C ARG A 192 -12.25 11.23 -14.12
N LYS A 193 -13.02 11.64 -15.11
CA LYS A 193 -12.58 11.74 -16.50
C LYS A 193 -12.04 13.16 -16.75
N VAL A 194 -10.78 13.24 -17.14
CA VAL A 194 -10.10 14.52 -17.43
C VAL A 194 -9.67 14.52 -18.89
N ILE A 195 -9.94 15.61 -19.59
CA ILE A 195 -9.46 15.80 -20.96
C ILE A 195 -8.19 16.66 -20.90
N VAL A 196 -7.09 16.07 -21.32
CA VAL A 196 -5.79 16.76 -21.47
C VAL A 196 -5.68 17.28 -22.89
N LYS A 197 -5.53 18.61 -23.04
CA LYS A 197 -5.43 19.31 -24.34
C LYS A 197 -4.02 19.23 -24.93
#